data_e9755bfec24ec5de7dbc7130fa0769d5
#
_entry.id   e9755bfec24ec5de7dbc7130fa0769d5
#
_cell.length_a   1.000
_cell.length_b   1.000
_cell.length_c   1.000
_cell.angle_alpha   90.00
_cell.angle_beta   90.00
_cell.angle_gamma   90.00
#
_symmetry.space_group_name_H-M   'P 1'
#
loop_
_entity.id
_entity.type
_entity.pdbx_description
1 polymer ?
#
loop_
_entity_poly.entity_id
_entity_poly.type
_entity_poly.pdbx_seq_one_letter_code
_entity_poly.pdbx_strand_id
1 'polypeptide(L)'
;MKRTSIIFCFLLLMGCMRLSAQQQRFFNLTVEDVKIDSVLPHFHYAIPVGEQYADSVYELEIRYPEFMDMSKTDIERYNALTAAIPPSLPEIHRQMTVERKKGVLEISLMPIVQRNGRKQFLVSFMIALTSRPRTKTASGRKDPATRTGVMQATSAASRYAEHSVLASGKWAKIRVPSSGVYQLTPELIR
;
A
#
# COMPACT_ATOMS: atom_id res chain seq x y z
N MET A 1 -42.02 -4.45 35.63
CA MET A 1 -40.56 -4.32 35.79
C MET A 1 -39.72 -5.37 35.04
N LYS A 2 -40.20 -6.60 34.79
CA LYS A 2 -39.39 -7.63 34.04
C LYS A 2 -39.27 -7.37 32.53
N ARG A 3 -40.26 -6.73 31.88
CA ARG A 3 -40.26 -6.45 30.44
C ARG A 3 -39.29 -5.33 30.01
N THR A 4 -39.11 -4.32 30.85
CA THR A 4 -38.17 -3.21 30.56
C THR A 4 -36.70 -3.64 30.68
N SER A 5 -36.39 -4.61 31.57
CA SER A 5 -35.06 -5.14 31.75
C SER A 5 -34.59 -5.97 30.53
N ILE A 6 -35.49 -6.70 29.86
CA ILE A 6 -35.16 -7.50 28.67
C ILE A 6 -34.86 -6.60 27.47
N ILE A 7 -35.61 -5.50 27.30
CA ILE A 7 -35.36 -4.54 26.21
C ILE A 7 -34.01 -3.84 26.39
N PHE A 8 -33.64 -3.52 27.63
CA PHE A 8 -32.36 -2.91 27.93
C PHE A 8 -31.16 -3.83 27.67
N CYS A 9 -31.32 -5.14 27.98
CA CYS A 9 -30.31 -6.16 27.63
C CYS A 9 -30.15 -6.34 26.12
N PHE A 10 -31.25 -6.29 25.37
CA PHE A 10 -31.20 -6.44 23.91
C PHE A 10 -30.56 -5.23 23.23
N LEU A 11 -30.80 -4.03 23.73
CA LEU A 11 -30.13 -2.80 23.29
C LEU A 11 -28.61 -2.80 23.61
N LEU A 12 -28.21 -3.35 24.75
CA LEU A 12 -26.81 -3.47 25.15
C LEU A 12 -26.08 -4.53 24.27
N LEU A 13 -26.76 -5.61 23.89
CA LEU A 13 -26.19 -6.63 23.01
C LEU A 13 -25.99 -6.12 21.57
N MET A 14 -26.87 -5.26 21.07
CA MET A 14 -26.70 -4.63 19.75
C MET A 14 -25.54 -3.63 19.69
N GLY A 15 -25.18 -3.01 20.81
CA GLY A 15 -24.06 -2.04 20.88
C GLY A 15 -22.66 -2.64 20.75
N CYS A 16 -22.52 -3.96 20.83
CA CYS A 16 -21.22 -4.65 20.77
C CYS A 16 -20.83 -5.17 19.39
N MET A 17 -21.66 -5.00 18.36
CA MET A 17 -21.26 -5.31 16.99
C MET A 17 -20.28 -4.22 16.50
N ARG A 18 -19.00 -4.49 16.66
CA ARG A 18 -17.95 -3.69 16.01
C ARG A 18 -18.13 -3.88 14.52
N LEU A 19 -18.72 -2.89 13.85
CA LEU A 19 -18.74 -2.83 12.39
C LEU A 19 -17.28 -2.67 11.92
N SER A 20 -16.65 -3.77 11.55
CA SER A 20 -15.43 -3.70 10.73
C SER A 20 -15.86 -3.18 9.36
N ALA A 21 -15.41 -1.98 9.00
CA ALA A 21 -15.64 -1.46 7.67
C ALA A 21 -14.88 -2.35 6.67
N GLN A 22 -15.61 -3.18 5.95
CA GLN A 22 -15.07 -4.02 4.90
C GLN A 22 -15.31 -3.30 3.56
N GLN A 23 -14.23 -2.87 2.92
CA GLN A 23 -14.28 -2.36 1.55
C GLN A 23 -13.95 -3.50 0.59
N GLN A 24 -14.83 -3.74 -0.38
CA GLN A 24 -14.64 -4.73 -1.43
C GLN A 24 -14.60 -4.04 -2.78
N ARG A 25 -13.63 -4.40 -3.61
CA ARG A 25 -13.51 -3.86 -4.95
C ARG A 25 -13.14 -4.95 -5.95
N PHE A 26 -13.91 -5.01 -7.02
CA PHE A 26 -13.72 -5.98 -8.09
C PHE A 26 -12.90 -5.37 -9.22
N PHE A 27 -12.00 -6.18 -9.78
CA PHE A 27 -11.11 -5.80 -10.87
C PHE A 27 -11.16 -6.84 -11.98
N ASN A 28 -11.24 -6.34 -13.21
CA ASN A 28 -11.06 -7.13 -14.43
C ASN A 28 -9.84 -6.57 -15.15
N LEU A 29 -8.84 -7.41 -15.36
CA LEU A 29 -7.64 -7.05 -16.11
C LEU A 29 -7.87 -7.33 -17.58
N THR A 30 -7.54 -6.37 -18.40
CA THR A 30 -7.59 -6.52 -19.86
C THR A 30 -6.33 -7.23 -20.37
N VAL A 31 -6.34 -7.63 -21.63
CA VAL A 31 -5.18 -8.24 -22.29
C VAL A 31 -3.95 -7.31 -22.23
N GLU A 32 -4.17 -5.99 -22.31
CA GLU A 32 -3.08 -5.00 -22.22
C GLU A 32 -2.51 -4.92 -20.82
N ASP A 33 -3.34 -5.09 -19.77
CA ASP A 33 -2.89 -5.05 -18.36
C ASP A 33 -2.01 -6.24 -17.98
N VAL A 34 -2.17 -7.37 -18.67
CA VAL A 34 -1.41 -8.61 -18.40
C VAL A 34 -0.36 -8.91 -19.44
N LYS A 35 -0.22 -8.06 -20.48
CA LYS A 35 0.73 -8.23 -21.56
C LYS A 35 2.16 -8.26 -21.07
N ILE A 36 2.92 -9.26 -21.51
CA ILE A 36 4.36 -9.33 -21.27
C ILE A 36 5.06 -8.72 -22.48
N ASP A 37 5.77 -7.63 -22.21
CA ASP A 37 6.58 -6.93 -23.21
C ASP A 37 8.06 -6.95 -22.81
N SER A 38 8.71 -5.81 -22.66
CA SER A 38 10.07 -5.69 -22.14
C SER A 38 10.18 -5.81 -20.61
N VAL A 39 9.04 -5.74 -19.92
CA VAL A 39 8.91 -5.89 -18.46
C VAL A 39 7.74 -6.81 -18.12
N LEU A 40 7.76 -7.36 -16.90
CA LEU A 40 6.63 -8.13 -16.41
C LEU A 40 5.46 -7.19 -16.04
N PRO A 41 4.21 -7.61 -16.28
CA PRO A 41 3.05 -6.80 -15.94
C PRO A 41 2.90 -6.65 -14.42
N HIS A 42 2.55 -5.44 -13.99
CA HIS A 42 2.25 -5.13 -12.61
C HIS A 42 0.92 -4.39 -12.50
N PHE A 43 0.04 -4.90 -11.67
CA PHE A 43 -1.18 -4.22 -11.29
C PHE A 43 -0.89 -3.28 -10.12
N HIS A 44 -1.37 -2.04 -10.21
CA HIS A 44 -1.26 -1.04 -9.15
C HIS A 44 -2.62 -0.43 -8.86
N TYR A 45 -2.92 -0.27 -7.59
CA TYR A 45 -4.15 0.38 -7.17
C TYR A 45 -3.95 1.13 -5.85
N ALA A 46 -4.54 2.32 -5.72
CA ALA A 46 -4.48 3.15 -4.54
C ALA A 46 -5.85 3.22 -3.85
N ILE A 47 -5.89 2.88 -2.56
CA ILE A 47 -7.10 2.89 -1.74
C ILE A 47 -6.99 4.04 -0.73
N PRO A 48 -7.84 5.07 -0.80
CA PRO A 48 -7.87 6.10 0.22
C PRO A 48 -8.43 5.53 1.53
N VAL A 49 -7.65 5.60 2.61
CA VAL A 49 -8.02 5.06 3.93
C VAL A 49 -8.32 6.16 4.95
N GLY A 50 -8.17 7.44 4.56
CA GLY A 50 -8.57 8.58 5.36
C GLY A 50 -7.57 9.01 6.44
N GLU A 51 -8.04 9.75 7.44
CA GLU A 51 -7.19 10.39 8.44
C GLU A 51 -6.75 9.43 9.56
N GLN A 52 -7.51 8.38 9.82
CA GLN A 52 -7.23 7.41 10.89
C GLN A 52 -6.27 6.29 10.47
N TYR A 53 -5.51 6.49 9.40
CA TYR A 53 -4.58 5.50 8.85
C TYR A 53 -3.51 5.03 9.85
N ALA A 54 -3.07 5.89 10.75
CA ALA A 54 -2.04 5.58 11.74
C ALA A 54 -2.55 4.68 12.88
N ASP A 55 -3.84 4.79 13.21
CA ASP A 55 -4.48 4.06 14.30
C ASP A 55 -5.16 2.77 13.85
N SER A 56 -5.01 2.39 12.58
CA SER A 56 -5.63 1.22 11.99
C SER A 56 -4.58 0.23 11.43
N VAL A 57 -4.93 -1.03 11.46
CA VAL A 57 -4.22 -2.10 10.76
C VAL A 57 -5.10 -2.54 9.59
N TYR A 58 -4.50 -2.63 8.41
CA TYR A 58 -5.20 -3.00 7.18
C TYR A 58 -4.79 -4.39 6.75
N GLU A 59 -5.77 -5.24 6.50
CA GLU A 59 -5.60 -6.58 5.95
C GLU A 59 -6.21 -6.63 4.56
N LEU A 60 -5.47 -7.20 3.62
CA LEU A 60 -5.87 -7.34 2.21
C LEU A 60 -5.96 -8.82 1.87
N GLU A 61 -7.01 -9.17 1.16
CA GLU A 61 -7.26 -10.53 0.69
C GLU A 61 -7.76 -10.51 -0.75
N ILE A 62 -7.20 -11.40 -1.58
CA ILE A 62 -7.72 -11.66 -2.93
C ILE A 62 -8.83 -12.69 -2.80
N ARG A 63 -10.02 -12.35 -3.31
CA ARG A 63 -11.18 -13.23 -3.35
C ARG A 63 -11.66 -13.44 -4.77
N TYR A 64 -12.23 -14.58 -5.03
CA TYR A 64 -12.81 -14.98 -6.32
C TYR A 64 -11.83 -14.75 -7.49
N PRO A 65 -10.58 -15.26 -7.40
CA PRO A 65 -9.63 -15.09 -8.48
C PRO A 65 -10.01 -15.98 -9.66
N GLU A 66 -10.02 -15.39 -10.87
CA GLU A 66 -10.16 -16.09 -12.13
C GLU A 66 -8.86 -16.04 -12.90
N PHE A 67 -8.53 -17.14 -13.56
CA PHE A 67 -7.26 -17.32 -14.23
C PHE A 67 -7.45 -17.72 -15.68
N MET A 68 -6.54 -17.29 -16.55
CA MET A 68 -6.45 -17.64 -17.95
C MET A 68 -5.08 -18.23 -18.24
N ASP A 69 -5.03 -19.34 -18.98
CA ASP A 69 -3.76 -19.96 -19.37
C ASP A 69 -2.94 -19.02 -20.27
N MET A 70 -1.64 -18.94 -20.00
CA MET A 70 -0.72 -18.18 -20.83
C MET A 70 -0.49 -18.89 -22.18
N SER A 71 -0.37 -18.10 -23.23
CA SER A 71 0.05 -18.60 -24.54
C SER A 71 1.50 -19.08 -24.51
N LYS A 72 1.91 -19.91 -25.48
CA LYS A 72 3.31 -20.33 -25.61
C LYS A 72 4.24 -19.13 -25.74
N THR A 73 3.85 -18.15 -26.52
CA THR A 73 4.62 -16.92 -26.73
C THR A 73 4.81 -16.12 -25.43
N ASP A 74 3.76 -16.04 -24.60
CA ASP A 74 3.86 -15.33 -23.31
C ASP A 74 4.73 -16.10 -22.34
N ILE A 75 4.69 -17.42 -22.34
CA ILE A 75 5.58 -18.27 -21.53
C ILE A 75 7.05 -18.06 -21.96
N GLU A 76 7.33 -18.02 -23.25
CA GLU A 76 8.68 -17.74 -23.77
C GLU A 76 9.17 -16.35 -23.35
N ARG A 77 8.34 -15.33 -23.49
CA ARG A 77 8.65 -13.95 -23.04
C ARG A 77 8.91 -13.89 -21.54
N TYR A 78 8.05 -14.54 -20.74
CA TYR A 78 8.23 -14.63 -19.29
C TYR A 78 9.59 -15.26 -18.95
N ASN A 79 9.91 -16.41 -19.55
CA ASN A 79 11.16 -17.12 -19.29
C ASN A 79 12.41 -16.34 -19.75
N ALA A 80 12.28 -15.47 -20.75
CA ALA A 80 13.34 -14.57 -21.19
C ALA A 80 13.61 -13.46 -20.18
N LEU A 81 12.59 -12.99 -19.44
CA LEU A 81 12.71 -11.92 -18.46
C LEU A 81 13.11 -12.41 -17.07
N THR A 82 12.70 -13.63 -16.71
CA THR A 82 12.98 -14.18 -15.37
C THR A 82 13.00 -15.69 -15.35
N ALA A 83 13.90 -16.25 -14.53
CA ALA A 83 13.92 -17.68 -14.21
C ALA A 83 13.05 -18.01 -12.97
N ALA A 84 12.43 -17.02 -12.33
CA ALA A 84 11.63 -17.22 -11.13
C ALA A 84 10.36 -18.02 -11.44
N ILE A 85 9.99 -18.90 -10.52
CA ILE A 85 8.74 -19.65 -10.59
C ILE A 85 7.65 -18.76 -9.97
N PRO A 86 6.56 -18.45 -10.69
CA PRO A 86 5.48 -17.66 -10.13
C PRO A 86 4.82 -18.40 -8.93
N PRO A 87 4.31 -17.67 -7.93
CA PRO A 87 3.56 -18.26 -6.83
C PRO A 87 2.22 -18.84 -7.31
N SER A 88 1.57 -19.66 -6.50
CA SER A 88 0.24 -20.23 -6.83
C SER A 88 -0.90 -19.20 -6.71
N LEU A 89 -0.70 -18.12 -5.96
CA LEU A 89 -1.58 -16.96 -5.84
C LEU A 89 -0.70 -15.70 -5.80
N PRO A 90 -1.10 -14.59 -6.46
CA PRO A 90 -0.31 -13.37 -6.45
C PRO A 90 -0.10 -12.83 -5.05
N GLU A 91 1.13 -12.43 -4.77
CA GLU A 91 1.47 -11.77 -3.52
C GLU A 91 1.12 -10.28 -3.61
N ILE A 92 0.37 -9.78 -2.63
CA ILE A 92 0.01 -8.37 -2.55
C ILE A 92 1.10 -7.61 -1.80
N HIS A 93 1.82 -6.77 -2.50
CA HIS A 93 2.69 -5.78 -1.88
C HIS A 93 1.86 -4.56 -1.51
N ARG A 94 2.07 -4.04 -0.31
CA ARG A 94 1.33 -2.90 0.23
C ARG A 94 2.26 -1.85 0.79
N GLN A 95 1.97 -0.60 0.52
CA GLN A 95 2.69 0.54 1.06
C GLN A 95 1.68 1.59 1.52
N MET A 96 1.91 2.16 2.70
CA MET A 96 1.11 3.28 3.20
C MET A 96 1.82 4.58 2.83
N THR A 97 1.13 5.42 2.06
CA THR A 97 1.56 6.77 1.75
C THR A 97 0.63 7.78 2.41
N VAL A 98 1.08 9.01 2.58
CA VAL A 98 0.28 10.07 3.20
C VAL A 98 0.22 11.25 2.26
N GLU A 99 -0.98 11.56 1.79
CA GLU A 99 -1.24 12.70 0.94
C GLU A 99 -2.20 13.65 1.65
N ARG A 100 -1.80 14.92 1.84
CA ARG A 100 -2.63 15.96 2.48
C ARG A 100 -3.23 15.52 3.82
N LYS A 101 -2.42 14.88 4.67
CA LYS A 101 -2.80 14.32 5.99
C LYS A 101 -3.77 13.14 5.94
N LYS A 102 -4.06 12.60 4.77
CA LYS A 102 -4.89 11.41 4.59
C LYS A 102 -4.01 10.24 4.16
N GLY A 103 -4.26 9.07 4.72
CA GLY A 103 -3.58 7.85 4.34
C GLY A 103 -4.12 7.32 3.01
N VAL A 104 -3.22 6.86 2.17
CA VAL A 104 -3.50 6.12 0.94
C VAL A 104 -2.74 4.82 1.02
N LEU A 105 -3.46 3.71 0.93
CA LEU A 105 -2.88 2.38 0.87
C LEU A 105 -2.65 2.02 -0.60
N GLU A 106 -1.39 2.08 -1.01
CA GLU A 106 -0.97 1.63 -2.33
C GLU A 106 -0.78 0.12 -2.31
N ILE A 107 -1.36 -0.55 -3.28
CA ILE A 107 -1.24 -1.98 -3.48
C ILE A 107 -0.68 -2.26 -4.85
N SER A 108 0.20 -3.26 -4.92
CA SER A 108 0.70 -3.77 -6.18
C SER A 108 0.82 -5.28 -6.13
N LEU A 109 0.62 -5.93 -7.28
CA LEU A 109 0.82 -7.36 -7.44
C LEU A 109 1.22 -7.67 -8.89
N MET A 110 1.94 -8.76 -9.06
CA MET A 110 2.22 -9.33 -10.38
C MET A 110 1.10 -10.32 -10.72
N PRO A 111 0.32 -10.09 -11.79
CA PRO A 111 -0.84 -10.92 -12.12
C PRO A 111 -0.44 -12.22 -12.86
N ILE A 112 0.68 -12.83 -12.50
CA ILE A 112 1.17 -14.08 -13.08
C ILE A 112 1.32 -15.11 -11.97
N VAL A 113 0.74 -16.29 -12.19
CA VAL A 113 0.74 -17.40 -11.24
C VAL A 113 1.15 -18.71 -11.90
N GLN A 114 1.56 -19.69 -11.10
CA GLN A 114 1.76 -21.05 -11.55
C GLN A 114 0.83 -21.99 -10.78
N ARG A 115 -0.13 -22.60 -11.49
CA ARG A 115 -1.11 -23.50 -10.91
C ARG A 115 -1.17 -24.79 -11.72
N ASN A 116 -1.21 -25.93 -11.04
CA ASN A 116 -1.27 -27.24 -11.68
C ASN A 116 -0.18 -27.44 -12.77
N GLY A 117 1.01 -26.90 -12.53
CA GLY A 117 2.13 -26.96 -13.47
C GLY A 117 2.03 -26.02 -14.68
N ARG A 118 0.97 -25.19 -14.78
CA ARG A 118 0.77 -24.25 -15.87
C ARG A 118 0.95 -22.81 -15.39
N LYS A 119 1.54 -21.97 -16.23
CA LYS A 119 1.59 -20.52 -16.02
C LYS A 119 0.29 -19.90 -16.50
N GLN A 120 -0.30 -19.06 -15.67
CA GLN A 120 -1.60 -18.43 -15.90
C GLN A 120 -1.55 -16.94 -15.53
N PHE A 121 -2.38 -16.16 -16.21
CA PHE A 121 -2.68 -14.78 -15.82
C PHE A 121 -3.86 -14.74 -14.85
N LEU A 122 -3.76 -13.92 -13.80
CA LEU A 122 -4.91 -13.51 -13.02
C LEU A 122 -5.65 -12.44 -13.82
N VAL A 123 -6.88 -12.73 -14.25
CA VAL A 123 -7.65 -11.84 -15.13
C VAL A 123 -8.81 -11.14 -14.41
N SER A 124 -9.32 -11.75 -13.34
CA SER A 124 -10.43 -11.20 -12.59
C SER A 124 -10.26 -11.56 -11.12
N PHE A 125 -10.52 -10.60 -10.22
CA PHE A 125 -10.42 -10.81 -8.78
C PHE A 125 -11.09 -9.69 -8.01
N MET A 126 -11.39 -9.98 -6.77
CA MET A 126 -11.86 -8.98 -5.81
C MET A 126 -10.80 -8.77 -4.72
N ILE A 127 -10.51 -7.52 -4.41
CA ILE A 127 -9.73 -7.17 -3.23
C ILE A 127 -10.69 -6.83 -2.10
N ALA A 128 -10.59 -7.56 -1.00
CA ALA A 128 -11.26 -7.28 0.24
C ALA A 128 -10.27 -6.60 1.20
N LEU A 129 -10.58 -5.35 1.57
CA LEU A 129 -9.84 -4.61 2.57
C LEU A 129 -10.61 -4.65 3.88
N THR A 130 -9.97 -5.16 4.93
CA THR A 130 -10.50 -5.14 6.29
C THR A 130 -9.64 -4.22 7.13
N SER A 131 -10.24 -3.25 7.80
CA SER A 131 -9.56 -2.38 8.74
C SER A 131 -9.90 -2.75 10.18
N ARG A 132 -8.88 -2.82 11.04
CA ARG A 132 -9.04 -3.03 12.48
C ARG A 132 -8.34 -1.91 13.23
N PRO A 133 -8.90 -1.40 14.31
CA PRO A 133 -8.20 -0.47 15.18
C PRO A 133 -6.90 -1.11 15.68
N ARG A 134 -5.81 -0.35 15.62
CA ARG A 134 -4.55 -0.77 16.23
C ARG A 134 -4.76 -0.77 17.75
N THR A 135 -4.73 -1.93 18.36
CA THR A 135 -4.75 -2.04 19.82
C THR A 135 -3.47 -1.38 20.32
N LYS A 136 -3.61 -0.23 20.99
CA LYS A 136 -2.49 0.36 21.76
C LYS A 136 -2.27 -0.62 22.90
N THR A 137 -1.38 -1.56 22.73
CA THR A 137 -0.89 -2.36 23.86
C THR A 137 -0.24 -1.33 24.78
N ALA A 138 -0.83 -1.11 25.94
CA ALA A 138 -0.24 -0.31 27.00
C ALA A 138 0.97 -1.09 27.54
N SER A 139 2.01 -1.23 26.73
CA SER A 139 3.28 -1.75 27.20
C SER A 139 4.07 -0.59 27.78
N GLY A 140 3.71 -0.22 29.00
CA GLY A 140 4.61 0.48 29.92
C GLY A 140 5.81 -0.35 30.33
N ARG A 141 6.20 -1.38 29.55
CA ARG A 141 7.40 -2.18 29.76
C ARG A 141 8.39 -1.84 28.66
N LYS A 142 9.33 -0.99 29.02
CA LYS A 142 10.56 -0.81 28.23
C LYS A 142 11.32 -2.13 28.27
N ASP A 143 11.06 -3.02 27.31
CA ASP A 143 11.95 -4.16 27.08
C ASP A 143 13.22 -3.66 26.38
N PRO A 144 14.39 -3.78 27.03
CA PRO A 144 15.65 -3.30 26.45
C PRO A 144 16.12 -4.16 25.24
N ALA A 145 15.44 -5.27 24.92
CA ALA A 145 15.92 -6.24 23.95
C ALA A 145 15.43 -6.05 22.50
N THR A 146 14.46 -5.16 22.23
CA THR A 146 13.96 -4.96 20.87
C THR A 146 14.57 -3.73 20.19
N ARG A 147 15.85 -3.48 20.45
CA ARG A 147 16.59 -2.34 19.85
C ARG A 147 17.32 -2.67 18.56
N THR A 148 17.11 -3.83 17.97
CA THR A 148 17.77 -4.18 16.73
C THR A 148 16.75 -4.13 15.60
N GLY A 149 16.68 -2.99 14.91
CA GLY A 149 15.92 -2.83 13.67
C GLY A 149 14.84 -1.76 13.63
N VAL A 150 14.50 -1.15 14.75
CA VAL A 150 13.71 0.08 14.72
C VAL A 150 14.70 1.23 14.57
N MET A 151 14.64 1.97 13.47
CA MET A 151 15.23 3.30 13.43
C MET A 151 14.82 3.98 14.75
N GLN A 152 15.80 4.19 15.62
CA GLN A 152 15.57 5.02 16.79
C GLN A 152 14.83 6.26 16.30
N ALA A 153 13.68 6.53 16.92
CA ALA A 153 13.11 7.86 16.83
C ALA A 153 14.14 8.78 17.49
N THR A 154 15.16 9.11 16.70
CA THR A 154 16.06 10.18 17.03
C THR A 154 15.16 11.36 17.30
N SER A 155 15.36 12.03 18.44
CA SER A 155 14.66 13.27 18.80
C SER A 155 14.56 14.13 17.53
N ALA A 156 13.48 14.88 17.37
CA ALA A 156 13.30 15.74 16.19
C ALA A 156 14.57 16.54 15.85
N ALA A 157 15.37 16.89 16.86
CA ALA A 157 16.67 17.53 16.72
C ALA A 157 17.73 16.69 15.98
N SER A 158 17.67 15.35 16.00
CA SER A 158 18.67 14.53 15.32
C SER A 158 18.24 14.06 13.92
N ARG A 159 17.00 14.37 13.51
CA ARG A 159 16.54 14.16 12.12
C ARG A 159 16.93 15.28 11.17
N TYR A 160 17.24 16.43 11.72
CA TYR A 160 17.64 17.60 10.96
C TYR A 160 19.12 17.87 11.23
N ALA A 161 19.84 18.28 10.20
CA ALA A 161 21.18 18.84 10.42
C ALA A 161 21.09 19.95 11.46
N GLU A 162 22.05 20.00 12.37
CA GLU A 162 22.11 21.00 13.47
C GLU A 162 21.99 22.44 12.95
N HIS A 163 22.43 22.63 11.70
CA HIS A 163 22.22 23.86 10.94
C HIS A 163 21.54 23.52 9.61
N SER A 164 20.54 24.32 9.24
CA SER A 164 19.94 24.23 7.90
C SER A 164 21.03 24.43 6.86
N VAL A 165 21.02 23.60 5.82
CA VAL A 165 21.91 23.83 4.64
C VAL A 165 21.73 25.22 4.04
N LEU A 166 20.59 25.88 4.33
CA LEU A 166 20.29 27.26 3.95
C LEU A 166 20.91 28.30 4.90
N ALA A 167 21.48 27.88 6.04
CA ALA A 167 22.08 28.81 7.00
C ALA A 167 23.48 29.27 6.56
N SER A 168 24.14 28.54 5.64
CA SER A 168 25.45 28.86 5.10
C SER A 168 25.38 28.94 3.58
N GLY A 169 26.05 29.91 3.01
CA GLY A 169 26.14 30.10 1.55
C GLY A 169 25.22 31.22 1.02
N LYS A 170 25.36 31.49 -0.26
CA LYS A 170 24.54 32.45 -0.98
C LYS A 170 23.38 31.70 -1.65
N TRP A 171 22.17 32.05 -1.31
CA TRP A 171 20.97 31.43 -1.86
C TRP A 171 20.23 32.40 -2.75
N ALA A 172 19.80 31.95 -3.92
CA ALA A 172 18.98 32.72 -4.84
C ALA A 172 17.59 32.08 -4.95
N LYS A 173 16.54 32.88 -4.76
CA LYS A 173 15.15 32.46 -5.00
C LYS A 173 14.78 32.80 -6.45
N ILE A 174 14.57 31.79 -7.26
CA ILE A 174 14.14 31.96 -8.65
C ILE A 174 12.60 31.90 -8.69
N ARG A 175 11.99 32.91 -9.31
CA ARG A 175 10.55 32.94 -9.57
C ARG A 175 10.31 32.47 -11.00
N VAL A 176 9.59 31.36 -11.15
CA VAL A 176 9.21 30.80 -12.44
C VAL A 176 7.83 31.31 -12.81
N PRO A 177 7.66 32.05 -13.93
CA PRO A 177 6.39 32.71 -14.28
C PRO A 177 5.32 31.72 -14.79
N SER A 178 5.71 30.58 -15.33
CA SER A 178 4.80 29.55 -15.87
C SER A 178 5.40 28.16 -15.71
N SER A 179 4.58 27.11 -15.88
CA SER A 179 5.05 25.73 -15.91
C SER A 179 5.86 25.49 -17.19
N GLY A 180 7.03 24.84 -17.07
CA GLY A 180 7.92 24.56 -18.19
C GLY A 180 9.28 24.02 -17.76
N VAL A 181 10.12 23.68 -18.74
CA VAL A 181 11.51 23.30 -18.50
C VAL A 181 12.36 24.55 -18.62
N TYR A 182 13.14 24.86 -17.59
CA TYR A 182 14.00 26.04 -17.54
C TYR A 182 15.46 25.60 -17.44
N GLN A 183 16.31 26.21 -18.26
CA GLN A 183 17.75 26.01 -18.18
C GLN A 183 18.34 27.09 -17.27
N LEU A 184 19.04 26.66 -16.21
CA LEU A 184 19.80 27.56 -15.35
C LEU A 184 21.23 27.68 -15.90
N THR A 185 21.58 28.87 -16.33
CA THR A 185 22.96 29.17 -16.75
C THR A 185 23.78 29.74 -15.58
N PRO A 186 25.12 29.57 -15.57
CA PRO A 186 25.95 30.08 -14.50
C PRO A 186 25.84 31.61 -14.30
N GLU A 187 25.49 32.35 -15.34
CA GLU A 187 25.33 33.81 -15.28
C GLU A 187 24.07 34.21 -14.51
N LEU A 188 23.05 33.32 -14.43
CA LEU A 188 21.80 33.56 -13.74
C LEU A 188 21.91 33.31 -12.24
N ILE A 189 23.00 32.70 -11.80
CA ILE A 189 23.26 32.28 -10.39
C ILE A 189 24.29 33.22 -9.69
N ARG A 190 24.79 34.22 -10.40
CA ARG A 190 25.74 35.20 -9.84
C ARG A 190 25.12 36.28 -8.98
#